data_cf0616866fa1370487cd702d5283e2d2
#
_entry.id   cf0616866fa1370487cd702d5283e2d2
#
_cell.length_a   1.000
_cell.length_b   1.000
_cell.length_c   1.000
_cell.angle_alpha   90.00
_cell.angle_beta   90.00
_cell.angle_gamma   90.00
#
_symmetry.space_group_name_H-M   'P 1'
#
loop_
_entity.id
_entity.type
_entity.pdbx_description
1 polymer ?
#
loop_
_entity_poly.entity_id
_entity_poly.type
_entity_poly.pdbx_seq_one_letter_code
_entity_poly.pdbx_strand_id
1 'polypeptide(L)'
;MGTSVSINTKHPKERVWFLRDLNREIDNCPFCKAKGNKLQHILGGGAIDNPDYFFVLINPTYRNITSDPNHRGLRIPFMGVSNFWRVLVEAGFLPREIYQTTEKRLWNCTDIHTVANTLKEVGLYLTNLVKCCANDASPPSVEAVKHHTEILMEEIQIVEPKLIVAFGLLPFQALTGQSIRLSDHLNRARRGDLDFYETILNGSVAYKVFPTFFPVGRGKPKESVELLKYLRK
;
A
#
# COMPACT_ATOMS: atom_id res chain seq x y z
N MET A 1 0.91 29.45 3.90
CA MET A 1 -0.24 29.38 4.81
C MET A 1 -1.22 28.40 4.20
N GLY A 2 -1.08 27.11 4.54
CA GLY A 2 -1.96 26.06 4.08
C GLY A 2 -3.16 25.97 5.01
N THR A 3 -4.34 26.26 4.52
CA THR A 3 -5.60 26.01 5.21
C THR A 3 -5.76 24.51 5.38
N SER A 4 -5.59 23.99 6.60
CA SER A 4 -5.98 22.64 6.95
C SER A 4 -7.51 22.53 6.84
N VAL A 5 -8.00 22.05 5.72
CA VAL A 5 -9.40 21.66 5.57
C VAL A 5 -9.60 20.41 6.42
N SER A 6 -10.41 20.51 7.44
CA SER A 6 -10.91 19.35 8.19
C SER A 6 -11.77 18.53 7.21
N ILE A 7 -11.18 17.48 6.65
CA ILE A 7 -11.86 16.59 5.70
C ILE A 7 -12.73 15.63 6.51
N ASN A 8 -13.93 16.05 6.84
CA ASN A 8 -14.96 15.17 7.39
C ASN A 8 -15.74 14.57 6.22
N THR A 9 -15.10 13.64 5.48
CA THR A 9 -15.64 13.09 4.23
C THR A 9 -16.68 12.02 4.55
N LYS A 10 -17.93 12.41 4.64
CA LYS A 10 -19.05 11.47 4.87
C LYS A 10 -19.62 10.84 3.59
N HIS A 11 -19.17 11.23 2.38
CA HIS A 11 -19.80 10.79 1.12
C HIS A 11 -18.83 10.07 0.20
N PRO A 12 -19.11 8.83 -0.30
CA PRO A 12 -18.21 8.07 -1.19
C PRO A 12 -17.81 8.83 -2.47
N LYS A 13 -18.69 9.68 -3.00
CA LYS A 13 -18.39 10.48 -4.21
C LYS A 13 -17.30 11.53 -3.96
N GLU A 14 -17.24 12.09 -2.75
CA GLU A 14 -16.23 13.08 -2.37
C GLU A 14 -14.85 12.44 -2.25
N ARG A 15 -14.76 11.21 -1.72
CA ARG A 15 -13.51 10.45 -1.63
C ARG A 15 -12.87 10.22 -2.99
N VAL A 16 -13.66 9.86 -4.00
CA VAL A 16 -13.18 9.70 -5.39
C VAL A 16 -12.56 11.01 -5.89
N TRP A 17 -13.19 12.13 -5.58
CA TRP A 17 -12.73 13.45 -6.01
C TRP A 17 -11.41 13.83 -5.34
N PHE A 18 -11.32 13.71 -4.01
CA PHE A 18 -10.11 13.97 -3.25
C PHE A 18 -8.95 13.05 -3.66
N LEU A 19 -9.19 11.74 -3.84
CA LEU A 19 -8.16 10.82 -4.35
C LEU A 19 -7.69 11.20 -5.76
N ARG A 20 -8.57 11.73 -6.60
CA ARG A 20 -8.17 12.22 -7.94
C ARG A 20 -7.24 13.42 -7.85
N ASP A 21 -7.49 14.34 -6.94
CA ASP A 21 -6.65 15.53 -6.74
C ASP A 21 -5.31 15.14 -6.13
N LEU A 22 -5.30 14.29 -5.12
CA LEU A 22 -4.07 13.73 -4.55
C LEU A 22 -3.24 12.98 -5.62
N ASN A 23 -3.87 12.22 -6.50
CA ASN A 23 -3.20 11.53 -7.60
C ASN A 23 -2.57 12.50 -8.60
N ARG A 24 -3.18 13.66 -8.86
CA ARG A 24 -2.57 14.73 -9.69
C ARG A 24 -1.35 15.34 -9.01
N GLU A 25 -1.39 15.53 -7.72
CA GLU A 25 -0.24 15.99 -6.93
C GLU A 25 0.91 14.98 -7.01
N ILE A 26 0.63 13.69 -6.81
CA ILE A 26 1.61 12.61 -6.95
C ILE A 26 2.24 12.63 -8.35
N ASP A 27 1.45 12.77 -9.42
CA ASP A 27 1.94 12.82 -10.80
C ASP A 27 2.83 14.04 -11.07
N ASN A 28 2.70 15.08 -10.26
CA ASN A 28 3.53 16.27 -10.32
C ASN A 28 4.68 16.29 -9.31
N CYS A 29 4.97 15.15 -8.65
CA CYS A 29 5.99 15.05 -7.62
C CYS A 29 7.34 15.63 -8.06
N PRO A 30 7.88 16.63 -7.36
CA PRO A 30 9.13 17.28 -7.72
C PRO A 30 10.34 16.36 -7.61
N PHE A 31 10.32 15.39 -6.69
CA PHE A 31 11.42 14.43 -6.51
C PHE A 31 11.60 13.50 -7.70
N CYS A 32 10.51 13.04 -8.32
CA CYS A 32 10.59 12.21 -9.51
C CYS A 32 11.02 13.03 -10.73
N LYS A 33 10.50 14.24 -10.87
CA LYS A 33 10.89 15.17 -11.97
C LYS A 33 12.38 15.51 -11.91
N ALA A 34 12.89 15.81 -10.72
CA ALA A 34 14.31 16.13 -10.52
C ALA A 34 15.26 14.97 -10.86
N LYS A 35 14.84 13.72 -10.69
CA LYS A 35 15.61 12.52 -11.02
C LYS A 35 15.53 12.11 -12.49
N GLY A 36 14.76 12.82 -13.32
CA GLY A 36 14.59 12.47 -14.73
C GLY A 36 13.93 11.09 -14.95
N ASN A 37 13.21 10.58 -13.96
CA ASN A 37 12.58 9.29 -14.05
C ASN A 37 11.40 9.35 -15.03
N LYS A 38 11.41 8.44 -16.02
CA LYS A 38 10.36 8.34 -17.03
C LYS A 38 9.22 7.41 -16.63
N LEU A 39 9.41 6.61 -15.58
CA LEU A 39 8.38 5.68 -15.10
C LEU A 39 7.22 6.43 -14.46
N GLN A 40 6.00 5.96 -14.69
CA GLN A 40 4.82 6.53 -14.04
C GLN A 40 4.81 6.24 -12.53
N HIS A 41 4.25 7.15 -11.76
CA HIS A 41 3.96 6.93 -10.34
C HIS A 41 2.93 5.81 -10.18
N ILE A 42 3.07 5.03 -9.12
CA ILE A 42 2.09 4.00 -8.77
C ILE A 42 1.20 4.53 -7.66
N LEU A 43 -0.07 4.57 -7.95
CA LEU A 43 -1.12 5.11 -7.09
C LEU A 43 -1.69 4.02 -6.16
N GLY A 44 -2.50 4.42 -5.20
CA GLY A 44 -3.30 3.46 -4.45
C GLY A 44 -4.54 3.00 -5.21
N GLY A 45 -5.12 1.86 -4.80
CA GLY A 45 -6.34 1.34 -5.40
C GLY A 45 -6.95 0.17 -4.64
N GLY A 46 -8.21 -0.14 -4.98
CA GLY A 46 -9.06 -1.11 -4.31
C GLY A 46 -10.28 -0.46 -3.68
N ALA A 47 -10.69 -0.91 -2.48
CA ALA A 47 -11.81 -0.34 -1.73
C ALA A 47 -11.43 1.02 -1.14
N ILE A 48 -12.13 2.08 -1.55
CA ILE A 48 -11.81 3.47 -1.16
C ILE A 48 -12.70 4.02 -0.05
N ASP A 49 -13.72 3.30 0.35
CA ASP A 49 -14.71 3.73 1.33
C ASP A 49 -14.61 2.85 2.58
N ASN A 50 -13.91 3.35 3.59
CA ASN A 50 -13.73 2.69 4.88
C ASN A 50 -13.36 1.19 4.76
N PRO A 51 -12.29 0.82 4.02
CA PRO A 51 -11.90 -0.57 3.81
C PRO A 51 -11.53 -1.26 5.12
N ASP A 52 -11.74 -2.57 5.16
CA ASP A 52 -11.32 -3.38 6.32
C ASP A 52 -9.81 -3.34 6.50
N TYR A 53 -9.06 -3.32 5.38
CA TYR A 53 -7.61 -3.32 5.37
C TYR A 53 -7.03 -2.29 4.40
N PHE A 54 -6.00 -1.59 4.87
CA PHE A 54 -5.21 -0.65 4.09
C PHE A 54 -3.76 -1.11 4.08
N PHE A 55 -3.33 -1.71 2.99
CA PHE A 55 -2.00 -2.31 2.85
C PHE A 55 -1.00 -1.28 2.34
N VAL A 56 0.06 -1.04 3.11
CA VAL A 56 1.12 -0.10 2.78
C VAL A 56 2.43 -0.84 2.55
N LEU A 57 2.96 -0.76 1.33
CA LEU A 57 4.26 -1.30 0.95
C LEU A 57 5.32 -0.20 0.87
N ILE A 58 6.56 -0.53 0.51
CA ILE A 58 7.67 0.44 0.55
C ILE A 58 7.59 1.40 -0.65
N ASN A 59 7.93 0.93 -1.84
CA ASN A 59 7.93 1.70 -3.08
C ASN A 59 7.78 0.78 -4.29
N PRO A 60 7.22 1.28 -5.40
CA PRO A 60 7.16 0.54 -6.64
C PRO A 60 8.53 0.54 -7.34
N THR A 61 8.72 -0.43 -8.23
CA THR A 61 9.89 -0.54 -9.08
C THR A 61 9.45 -0.72 -10.55
N TYR A 62 10.38 -0.64 -11.49
CA TYR A 62 10.15 -0.90 -12.91
C TYR A 62 9.45 -2.24 -13.21
N ARG A 63 9.44 -3.18 -12.25
CA ARG A 63 8.74 -4.47 -12.37
C ARG A 63 7.22 -4.35 -12.31
N ASN A 64 6.71 -3.25 -11.80
CA ASN A 64 5.30 -2.96 -11.88
C ASN A 64 4.95 -2.53 -13.31
N ILE A 65 4.23 -3.37 -14.05
CA ILE A 65 3.94 -3.14 -15.46
C ILE A 65 3.15 -1.85 -15.72
N THR A 66 2.40 -1.37 -14.72
CA THR A 66 1.63 -0.13 -14.84
C THR A 66 2.49 1.13 -14.64
N SER A 67 3.79 0.96 -14.36
CA SER A 67 4.75 2.07 -14.34
C SER A 67 5.28 2.44 -15.74
N ASP A 68 4.99 1.63 -16.77
CA ASP A 68 5.37 1.95 -18.16
C ASP A 68 4.80 3.31 -18.57
N PRO A 69 5.59 4.22 -19.13
CA PRO A 69 5.14 5.54 -19.59
C PRO A 69 3.98 5.50 -20.60
N ASN A 70 3.85 4.39 -21.33
CA ASN A 70 2.79 4.18 -22.32
C ASN A 70 1.53 3.53 -21.72
N HIS A 71 1.60 3.04 -20.47
CA HIS A 71 0.43 2.45 -19.83
C HIS A 71 -0.69 3.49 -19.69
N ARG A 72 -1.90 3.09 -20.06
CA ARG A 72 -3.11 3.89 -19.86
C ARG A 72 -4.10 3.09 -19.04
N GLY A 73 -4.44 3.58 -17.85
CA GLY A 73 -5.35 2.88 -16.96
C GLY A 73 -4.95 2.93 -15.49
N LEU A 74 -5.38 1.92 -14.73
CA LEU A 74 -5.13 1.84 -13.30
C LEU A 74 -3.65 1.57 -12.99
N ARG A 75 -3.08 2.33 -12.07
CA ARG A 75 -1.67 2.24 -11.65
C ARG A 75 -1.59 1.79 -10.19
N ILE A 76 -1.91 0.54 -9.95
CA ILE A 76 -1.96 -0.07 -8.61
C ILE A 76 -0.65 -0.83 -8.33
N PRO A 77 -0.19 -0.95 -7.06
CA PRO A 77 1.01 -1.68 -6.69
C PRO A 77 1.00 -3.15 -7.14
N PHE A 78 2.19 -3.69 -7.44
CA PHE A 78 2.47 -5.09 -7.75
C PHE A 78 1.78 -5.67 -9.00
N MET A 79 1.20 -4.86 -9.88
CA MET A 79 0.72 -5.35 -11.17
C MET A 79 1.87 -5.96 -11.97
N GLY A 80 1.75 -7.24 -12.35
CA GLY A 80 2.81 -8.03 -12.99
C GLY A 80 3.77 -8.74 -12.03
N VAL A 81 3.60 -8.65 -10.70
CA VAL A 81 4.50 -9.29 -9.70
C VAL A 81 3.77 -10.42 -8.95
N SER A 82 3.75 -11.62 -9.54
CA SER A 82 2.98 -12.77 -9.07
C SER A 82 3.22 -13.16 -7.60
N ASN A 83 4.46 -13.11 -7.13
CA ASN A 83 4.81 -13.55 -5.77
C ASN A 83 4.08 -12.77 -4.66
N PHE A 84 3.75 -11.50 -4.89
CA PHE A 84 2.98 -10.71 -3.93
C PHE A 84 1.55 -11.24 -3.79
N TRP A 85 0.90 -11.50 -4.90
CA TRP A 85 -0.49 -11.97 -4.93
C TRP A 85 -0.62 -13.35 -4.30
N ARG A 86 0.38 -14.24 -4.54
CA ARG A 86 0.45 -15.55 -3.89
C ARG A 86 0.43 -15.44 -2.37
N VAL A 87 1.20 -14.53 -1.80
CA VAL A 87 1.22 -14.29 -0.35
C VAL A 87 -0.17 -13.90 0.17
N LEU A 88 -0.90 -13.04 -0.53
CA LEU A 88 -2.24 -12.62 -0.13
C LEU A 88 -3.27 -13.76 -0.25
N VAL A 89 -3.16 -14.60 -1.27
CA VAL A 89 -4.01 -15.80 -1.43
C VAL A 89 -3.70 -16.82 -0.35
N GLU A 90 -2.43 -17.14 -0.09
CA GLU A 90 -2.01 -18.09 0.95
C GLU A 90 -2.40 -17.62 2.36
N ALA A 91 -2.41 -16.31 2.59
CA ALA A 91 -2.86 -15.70 3.84
C ALA A 91 -4.41 -15.61 3.93
N GLY A 92 -5.14 -15.91 2.85
CA GLY A 92 -6.59 -15.89 2.80
C GLY A 92 -7.22 -14.51 2.60
N PHE A 93 -6.45 -13.49 2.21
CA PHE A 93 -6.96 -12.14 1.90
C PHE A 93 -7.60 -12.05 0.52
N LEU A 94 -7.19 -12.91 -0.40
CA LEU A 94 -7.74 -12.97 -1.75
C LEU A 94 -8.23 -14.38 -2.07
N PRO A 95 -9.26 -14.51 -2.90
CA PRO A 95 -9.74 -15.80 -3.38
C PRO A 95 -8.70 -16.48 -4.27
N ARG A 96 -8.73 -17.83 -4.33
CA ARG A 96 -7.74 -18.61 -5.11
C ARG A 96 -7.79 -18.32 -6.61
N GLU A 97 -8.96 -17.99 -7.10
CA GLU A 97 -9.22 -17.71 -8.51
C GLU A 97 -8.38 -16.54 -9.04
N ILE A 98 -8.10 -15.54 -8.19
CA ILE A 98 -7.26 -14.41 -8.58
C ILE A 98 -5.82 -14.84 -8.89
N TYR A 99 -5.36 -15.93 -8.28
CA TYR A 99 -4.01 -16.43 -8.49
C TYR A 99 -3.79 -16.85 -9.97
N GLN A 100 -4.77 -17.45 -10.61
CA GLN A 100 -4.69 -17.80 -12.04
C GLN A 100 -4.45 -16.59 -12.93
N THR A 101 -5.07 -15.45 -12.60
CA THR A 101 -4.84 -14.18 -13.29
C THR A 101 -3.44 -13.62 -12.99
N THR A 102 -2.99 -13.74 -11.75
CA THR A 102 -1.75 -13.11 -11.28
C THR A 102 -0.47 -13.92 -11.58
N GLU A 103 -0.58 -15.20 -11.91
CA GLU A 103 0.55 -16.05 -12.34
C GLU A 103 0.94 -15.87 -13.81
N LYS A 104 0.13 -15.21 -14.61
CA LYS A 104 0.42 -14.99 -16.03
C LYS A 104 1.75 -14.24 -16.20
N ARG A 105 2.50 -14.61 -17.24
CA ARG A 105 3.72 -13.88 -17.62
C ARG A 105 3.41 -12.53 -18.25
N LEU A 106 2.30 -12.43 -18.96
CA LEU A 106 1.85 -11.23 -19.64
C LEU A 106 0.46 -10.86 -19.12
N TRP A 107 0.37 -9.67 -18.57
CA TRP A 107 -0.88 -9.10 -18.09
C TRP A 107 -1.42 -8.12 -19.12
N ASN A 108 -2.73 -8.10 -19.27
CA ASN A 108 -3.45 -7.11 -20.06
C ASN A 108 -4.30 -6.18 -19.16
N CYS A 109 -4.97 -5.21 -19.76
CA CYS A 109 -5.82 -4.28 -19.01
C CYS A 109 -6.96 -4.99 -18.27
N THR A 110 -7.52 -6.05 -18.83
CA THR A 110 -8.58 -6.85 -18.17
C THR A 110 -8.06 -7.50 -16.90
N ASP A 111 -6.84 -8.07 -16.92
CA ASP A 111 -6.22 -8.67 -15.73
C ASP A 111 -6.04 -7.64 -14.61
N ILE A 112 -5.61 -6.42 -14.95
CA ILE A 112 -5.44 -5.32 -14.00
C ILE A 112 -6.80 -4.92 -13.39
N HIS A 113 -7.84 -4.80 -14.20
CA HIS A 113 -9.18 -4.49 -13.73
C HIS A 113 -9.76 -5.61 -12.86
N THR A 114 -9.54 -6.87 -13.22
CA THR A 114 -9.96 -8.02 -12.42
C THR A 114 -9.35 -7.96 -11.02
N VAL A 115 -8.03 -7.74 -10.94
CA VAL A 115 -7.36 -7.60 -9.64
C VAL A 115 -7.89 -6.40 -8.85
N ALA A 116 -8.05 -5.25 -9.49
CA ALA A 116 -8.55 -4.04 -8.84
C ALA A 116 -9.98 -4.22 -8.29
N ASN A 117 -10.86 -4.89 -9.03
CA ASN A 117 -12.22 -5.19 -8.60
C ASN A 117 -12.21 -6.19 -7.44
N THR A 118 -11.39 -7.24 -7.51
CA THR A 118 -11.25 -8.21 -6.41
C THR A 118 -10.80 -7.51 -5.11
N LEU A 119 -9.80 -6.61 -5.17
CA LEU A 119 -9.39 -5.82 -4.00
C LEU A 119 -10.57 -5.03 -3.41
N LYS A 120 -11.37 -4.41 -4.27
CA LYS A 120 -12.55 -3.65 -3.86
C LYS A 120 -13.61 -4.55 -3.20
N GLU A 121 -13.89 -5.72 -3.77
CA GLU A 121 -14.89 -6.67 -3.27
C GLU A 121 -14.51 -7.25 -1.90
N VAL A 122 -13.22 -7.49 -1.66
CA VAL A 122 -12.74 -8.01 -0.38
C VAL A 122 -12.43 -6.93 0.66
N GLY A 123 -12.79 -5.66 0.39
CA GLY A 123 -12.60 -4.56 1.34
C GLY A 123 -11.13 -4.19 1.58
N LEU A 124 -10.26 -4.36 0.57
CA LEU A 124 -8.83 -4.10 0.68
C LEU A 124 -8.41 -2.91 -0.20
N TYR A 125 -7.70 -1.97 0.40
CA TYR A 125 -6.98 -0.91 -0.31
C TYR A 125 -5.48 -1.19 -0.31
N LEU A 126 -4.82 -1.02 -1.44
CA LEU A 126 -3.40 -1.31 -1.61
C LEU A 126 -2.66 -0.07 -2.09
N THR A 127 -1.59 0.30 -1.40
CA THR A 127 -0.75 1.46 -1.75
C THR A 127 0.73 1.24 -1.39
N ASN A 128 1.57 2.22 -1.72
CA ASN A 128 2.96 2.29 -1.30
C ASN A 128 3.18 3.52 -0.41
N LEU A 129 4.16 3.45 0.49
CA LEU A 129 4.66 4.62 1.22
C LEU A 129 5.19 5.65 0.23
N VAL A 130 6.12 5.27 -0.64
CA VAL A 130 6.65 6.13 -1.70
C VAL A 130 5.98 5.77 -3.03
N LYS A 131 5.37 6.75 -3.70
CA LYS A 131 4.63 6.54 -4.96
C LYS A 131 5.56 6.55 -6.19
N CYS A 132 6.73 7.15 -6.05
CA CYS A 132 7.72 7.24 -7.12
C CYS A 132 8.32 5.87 -7.44
N CYS A 133 8.27 5.48 -8.70
CA CYS A 133 8.79 4.22 -9.17
C CYS A 133 10.34 4.25 -9.24
N ALA A 134 11.00 3.25 -8.68
CA ALA A 134 12.45 3.13 -8.80
C ALA A 134 12.83 2.39 -10.09
N ASN A 135 13.92 2.84 -10.75
CA ASN A 135 14.47 2.18 -11.93
C ASN A 135 15.20 0.87 -11.60
N ASP A 136 15.43 0.63 -10.32
CA ASP A 136 16.07 -0.56 -9.77
C ASP A 136 15.32 -1.04 -8.52
N ALA A 137 15.92 -1.95 -7.78
CA ALA A 137 15.38 -2.46 -6.52
C ALA A 137 15.91 -1.72 -5.28
N SER A 138 16.47 -0.52 -5.45
CA SER A 138 16.99 0.29 -4.33
C SER A 138 15.87 0.79 -3.41
N PRO A 139 16.15 0.94 -2.12
CA PRO A 139 15.23 1.60 -1.21
C PRO A 139 15.10 3.09 -1.56
N PRO A 140 13.98 3.72 -1.22
CA PRO A 140 13.79 5.15 -1.42
C PRO A 140 14.74 5.96 -0.52
N SER A 141 15.08 7.19 -0.94
CA SER A 141 15.87 8.11 -0.10
C SER A 141 15.04 8.61 1.10
N VAL A 142 15.74 9.07 2.14
CA VAL A 142 15.10 9.60 3.36
C VAL A 142 14.18 10.77 3.03
N GLU A 143 14.60 11.67 2.12
CA GLU A 143 13.81 12.82 1.70
C GLU A 143 12.54 12.39 0.96
N ALA A 144 12.65 11.37 0.09
CA ALA A 144 11.48 10.82 -0.60
C ALA A 144 10.50 10.18 0.39
N VAL A 145 11.01 9.45 1.38
CA VAL A 145 10.17 8.87 2.46
C VAL A 145 9.45 9.97 3.20
N LYS A 146 10.17 11.01 3.66
CA LYS A 146 9.57 12.12 4.40
C LYS A 146 8.45 12.80 3.61
N HIS A 147 8.72 13.18 2.36
CA HIS A 147 7.73 13.83 1.50
C HIS A 147 6.49 12.95 1.26
N HIS A 148 6.70 11.69 0.91
CA HIS A 148 5.59 10.80 0.62
C HIS A 148 4.84 10.29 1.85
N THR A 149 5.42 10.42 3.05
CA THR A 149 4.70 10.14 4.30
C THR A 149 3.53 11.12 4.47
N GLU A 150 3.72 12.40 4.16
CA GLU A 150 2.66 13.41 4.21
C GLU A 150 1.52 13.05 3.23
N ILE A 151 1.86 12.69 1.99
CA ILE A 151 0.91 12.22 0.99
C ILE A 151 0.17 10.94 1.43
N LEU A 152 0.89 9.99 2.04
CA LEU A 152 0.28 8.75 2.55
C LEU A 152 -0.69 9.05 3.70
N MET A 153 -0.37 9.98 4.57
CA MET A 153 -1.25 10.39 5.67
C MET A 153 -2.54 11.03 5.14
N GLU A 154 -2.46 11.85 4.10
CA GLU A 154 -3.64 12.40 3.43
C GLU A 154 -4.47 11.30 2.75
N GLU A 155 -3.83 10.35 2.06
CA GLU A 155 -4.50 9.19 1.47
C GLU A 155 -5.26 8.37 2.53
N ILE A 156 -4.67 8.13 3.70
CA ILE A 156 -5.31 7.46 4.84
C ILE A 156 -6.53 8.24 5.33
N GLN A 157 -6.43 9.56 5.45
CA GLN A 157 -7.56 10.42 5.87
C GLN A 157 -8.71 10.39 4.87
N ILE A 158 -8.44 10.35 3.57
CA ILE A 158 -9.46 10.26 2.54
C ILE A 158 -10.15 8.90 2.55
N VAL A 159 -9.39 7.82 2.72
CA VAL A 159 -9.88 6.43 2.63
C VAL A 159 -10.51 5.96 3.94
N GLU A 160 -10.06 6.47 5.10
CA GLU A 160 -10.53 6.14 6.46
C GLU A 160 -10.59 4.64 6.74
N PRO A 161 -9.47 3.90 6.65
CA PRO A 161 -9.47 2.45 6.82
C PRO A 161 -9.72 2.03 8.27
N LYS A 162 -10.23 0.79 8.47
CA LYS A 162 -10.38 0.21 9.81
C LYS A 162 -9.04 -0.25 10.39
N LEU A 163 -8.15 -0.79 9.54
CA LEU A 163 -6.83 -1.26 9.95
C LEU A 163 -5.80 -1.03 8.85
N ILE A 164 -4.65 -0.48 9.23
CA ILE A 164 -3.49 -0.32 8.36
C ILE A 164 -2.54 -1.51 8.57
N VAL A 165 -2.09 -2.13 7.49
CA VAL A 165 -1.08 -3.19 7.52
C VAL A 165 0.19 -2.70 6.83
N ALA A 166 1.27 -2.57 7.60
CA ALA A 166 2.56 -2.06 7.11
C ALA A 166 3.49 -3.21 6.74
N PHE A 167 3.84 -3.33 5.46
CA PHE A 167 4.73 -4.37 4.94
C PHE A 167 6.19 -3.95 5.00
N GLY A 168 6.91 -4.42 6.02
CA GLY A 168 8.29 -4.08 6.33
C GLY A 168 8.42 -2.93 7.33
N LEU A 169 9.64 -2.75 7.84
CA LEU A 169 9.90 -1.77 8.90
C LEU A 169 9.78 -0.32 8.42
N LEU A 170 10.12 -0.02 7.17
CA LEU A 170 10.12 1.35 6.67
C LEU A 170 8.72 1.97 6.65
N PRO A 171 7.67 1.35 6.08
CA PRO A 171 6.30 1.85 6.20
C PRO A 171 5.82 1.91 7.65
N PHE A 172 6.16 0.92 8.46
CA PHE A 172 5.80 0.91 9.87
C PHE A 172 6.38 2.10 10.64
N GLN A 173 7.68 2.36 10.49
CA GLN A 173 8.35 3.49 11.14
C GLN A 173 7.82 4.84 10.65
N ALA A 174 7.55 4.96 9.35
CA ALA A 174 6.97 6.18 8.78
C ALA A 174 5.58 6.50 9.34
N LEU A 175 4.77 5.47 9.60
CA LEU A 175 3.41 5.62 10.12
C LEU A 175 3.35 5.84 11.63
N THR A 176 4.23 5.19 12.41
CA THR A 176 4.12 5.15 13.88
C THR A 176 5.21 5.89 14.60
N GLY A 177 6.31 6.23 13.93
CA GLY A 177 7.53 6.75 14.56
C GLY A 177 8.28 5.73 15.43
N GLN A 178 7.81 4.47 15.49
CA GLN A 178 8.35 3.43 16.37
C GLN A 178 9.32 2.50 15.64
N SER A 179 10.19 1.85 16.40
CA SER A 179 11.11 0.81 15.91
C SER A 179 10.85 -0.49 16.67
N ILE A 180 10.70 -1.59 15.94
CA ILE A 180 10.45 -2.92 16.50
C ILE A 180 11.32 -3.97 15.81
N ARG A 181 11.40 -5.17 16.42
CA ARG A 181 11.88 -6.37 15.74
C ARG A 181 10.69 -7.20 15.28
N LEU A 182 10.52 -7.36 13.96
CA LEU A 182 9.41 -8.17 13.41
C LEU A 182 9.45 -9.63 13.86
N SER A 183 10.63 -10.18 14.17
CA SER A 183 10.75 -11.53 14.76
C SER A 183 10.08 -11.64 16.13
N ASP A 184 10.22 -10.60 16.97
CA ASP A 184 9.62 -10.58 18.30
C ASP A 184 8.10 -10.41 18.20
N HIS A 185 7.65 -9.56 17.27
CA HIS A 185 6.24 -9.41 16.95
C HIS A 185 5.62 -10.74 16.47
N LEU A 186 6.28 -11.46 15.55
CA LEU A 186 5.84 -12.79 15.11
C LEU A 186 5.80 -13.81 16.28
N ASN A 187 6.82 -13.81 17.14
CA ASN A 187 6.86 -14.72 18.28
C ASN A 187 5.74 -14.42 19.28
N ARG A 188 5.32 -13.17 19.45
CA ARG A 188 4.15 -12.81 20.26
C ARG A 188 2.85 -13.29 19.61
N ALA A 189 2.70 -13.06 18.31
CA ALA A 189 1.54 -13.54 17.56
C ALA A 189 1.37 -15.06 17.65
N ARG A 190 2.47 -15.84 17.63
CA ARG A 190 2.47 -17.30 17.83
C ARG A 190 1.94 -17.73 19.21
N ARG A 191 2.10 -16.87 20.21
CA ARG A 191 1.57 -17.10 21.58
C ARG A 191 0.13 -16.59 21.74
N GLY A 192 -0.49 -16.07 20.69
CA GLY A 192 -1.84 -15.51 20.72
C GLY A 192 -1.91 -14.03 21.13
N ASP A 193 -0.77 -13.38 21.26
CA ASP A 193 -0.65 -11.97 21.65
C ASP A 193 -0.39 -11.11 20.40
N LEU A 194 -1.44 -10.49 19.87
CA LEU A 194 -1.39 -9.63 18.68
C LEU A 194 -1.23 -8.18 19.09
N ASP A 195 -0.06 -7.60 18.81
CA ASP A 195 0.16 -6.19 19.03
C ASP A 195 -0.33 -5.35 17.86
N PHE A 196 -1.04 -4.30 18.20
CA PHE A 196 -1.40 -3.22 17.32
C PHE A 196 -0.72 -1.94 17.81
N TYR A 197 -0.23 -1.17 16.86
CA TYR A 197 0.38 0.14 17.10
C TYR A 197 -0.55 1.22 16.59
N GLU A 198 -0.25 2.47 16.89
CA GLU A 198 -1.11 3.58 16.52
C GLU A 198 -0.34 4.63 15.73
N THR A 199 -1.00 5.20 14.72
CA THR A 199 -0.57 6.44 14.09
C THR A 199 -1.58 7.53 14.44
N ILE A 200 -1.07 8.73 14.74
CA ILE A 200 -1.89 9.90 15.06
C ILE A 200 -1.85 10.84 13.86
N LEU A 201 -3.02 11.15 13.33
CA LEU A 201 -3.20 12.14 12.28
C LEU A 201 -3.81 13.41 12.86
N ASN A 202 -3.20 14.57 12.58
CA ASN A 202 -3.67 15.88 13.05
C ASN A 202 -3.92 15.97 14.56
N GLY A 203 -3.23 15.16 15.35
CA GLY A 203 -3.27 15.18 16.82
C GLY A 203 -4.53 14.59 17.46
N SER A 204 -5.49 14.08 16.68
CA SER A 204 -6.79 13.64 17.23
C SER A 204 -7.29 12.28 16.80
N VAL A 205 -6.85 11.74 15.67
CA VAL A 205 -7.32 10.46 15.15
C VAL A 205 -6.19 9.45 15.15
N ALA A 206 -6.36 8.35 15.90
CA ALA A 206 -5.44 7.23 15.91
C ALA A 206 -5.97 6.10 15.02
N TYR A 207 -5.17 5.67 14.06
CA TYR A 207 -5.44 4.47 13.26
C TYR A 207 -4.57 3.33 13.78
N LYS A 208 -5.15 2.13 13.90
CA LYS A 208 -4.39 0.93 14.24
C LYS A 208 -3.49 0.53 13.09
N VAL A 209 -2.23 0.20 13.41
CA VAL A 209 -1.20 -0.26 12.47
C VAL A 209 -0.72 -1.64 12.89
N PHE A 210 -0.78 -2.60 11.98
CA PHE A 210 -0.25 -3.94 12.16
C PHE A 210 1.00 -4.14 11.29
N PRO A 211 2.19 -4.38 11.87
CA PRO A 211 3.39 -4.61 11.09
C PRO A 211 3.48 -6.05 10.59
N THR A 212 3.96 -6.23 9.37
CA THR A 212 4.28 -7.55 8.82
C THR A 212 5.60 -7.53 8.04
N PHE A 213 6.14 -8.70 7.71
CA PHE A 213 7.34 -8.78 6.88
C PHE A 213 7.05 -8.35 5.44
N PHE A 214 8.07 -7.78 4.78
CA PHE A 214 7.97 -7.51 3.36
C PHE A 214 7.86 -8.83 2.57
N PRO A 215 6.87 -8.99 1.68
CA PRO A 215 6.44 -10.31 1.20
C PRO A 215 7.18 -10.80 -0.03
N VAL A 216 8.10 -10.02 -0.62
CA VAL A 216 8.78 -10.35 -1.88
C VAL A 216 10.27 -10.03 -1.86
N GLY A 217 11.00 -10.52 -2.84
CA GLY A 217 12.42 -10.26 -3.02
C GLY A 217 13.26 -10.75 -1.83
N ARG A 218 13.99 -9.84 -1.19
CA ARG A 218 14.80 -10.11 0.02
C ARG A 218 13.95 -10.14 1.31
N GLY A 219 12.64 -10.02 1.21
CA GLY A 219 11.72 -10.12 2.32
C GLY A 219 11.54 -11.54 2.82
N LYS A 220 10.58 -11.72 3.72
CA LYS A 220 10.26 -13.01 4.34
C LYS A 220 8.82 -13.41 4.04
N PRO A 221 8.53 -13.96 2.83
CA PRO A 221 7.17 -14.26 2.40
C PRO A 221 6.44 -15.25 3.33
N LYS A 222 7.12 -16.28 3.83
CA LYS A 222 6.52 -17.28 4.73
C LYS A 222 6.07 -16.67 6.05
N GLU A 223 6.93 -15.86 6.66
CA GLU A 223 6.64 -15.15 7.91
C GLU A 223 5.56 -14.06 7.68
N SER A 224 5.53 -13.44 6.50
CA SER A 224 4.45 -12.53 6.14
C SER A 224 3.11 -13.24 6.05
N VAL A 225 3.03 -14.40 5.37
CA VAL A 225 1.82 -15.23 5.32
C VAL A 225 1.38 -15.62 6.72
N GLU A 226 2.31 -16.03 7.57
CA GLU A 226 2.00 -16.46 8.94
C GLU A 226 1.38 -15.31 9.75
N LEU A 227 2.00 -14.12 9.79
CA LEU A 227 1.45 -12.95 10.48
C LEU A 227 0.09 -12.53 9.95
N LEU A 228 -0.08 -12.51 8.64
CA LEU A 228 -1.34 -12.16 8.02
C LEU A 228 -2.47 -13.16 8.36
N LYS A 229 -2.14 -14.46 8.52
CA LYS A 229 -3.12 -15.46 8.99
C LYS A 229 -3.56 -15.23 10.43
N TYR A 230 -2.66 -14.78 11.31
CA TYR A 230 -3.06 -14.41 12.68
C TYR A 230 -3.97 -13.20 12.69
N LEU A 231 -3.76 -12.23 11.80
CA LEU A 231 -4.59 -11.05 11.69
C LEU A 231 -6.03 -11.35 11.24
N ARG A 232 -6.26 -12.45 10.56
CA ARG A 232 -7.59 -12.87 10.06
C ARG A 232 -8.38 -13.80 10.99
N LYS A 233 -7.78 -14.26 12.07
CA LYS A 233 -8.46 -15.07 13.09
C LYS A 233 -9.32 -14.20 14.00
#